data_7fbad38ac1efbec5f2d03cd92158561d
#
_entry.id   7fbad38ac1efbec5f2d03cd92158561d
#
_cell.length_a   1.000
_cell.length_b   1.000
_cell.length_c   1.000
_cell.angle_alpha   90.00
_cell.angle_beta   90.00
_cell.angle_gamma   90.00
#
_symmetry.space_group_name_H-M   'P 1'
#
loop_
_entity.id
_entity.type
_entity.pdbx_description
1 polymer ?
#
loop_
_entity_poly.entity_id
_entity_poly.type
_entity_poly.pdbx_seq_one_letter_code
_entity_poly.pdbx_strand_id
1 'polypeptide(L)'
;MSSEDIYIKGFASSEGTKKFRDIAIKKGKAYLHFKEFDGLILSSIGMGTYLGDLSKEDDKDIENALYESVKSHAINVIDSAINYRAMKSEKSIGRSITRLVNDGIISRDEIFVSTKNGYITNDGDYPMLDVWEYIQRMY
;
A
#
# COMPACT_ATOMS: atom_id res chain seq x y z
N MET A 1 21.87 -14.26 0.74
CA MET A 1 21.36 -13.45 -0.40
C MET A 1 20.92 -12.12 0.16
N SER A 2 21.65 -11.07 -0.15
CA SER A 2 21.26 -9.71 0.19
C SER A 2 19.91 -9.43 -0.47
N SER A 3 18.88 -9.15 0.34
CA SER A 3 17.66 -8.55 -0.16
C SER A 3 18.07 -7.19 -0.71
N GLU A 4 18.32 -7.08 -2.01
CA GLU A 4 18.26 -5.79 -2.66
C GLU A 4 16.83 -5.28 -2.38
N ASP A 5 16.73 -4.23 -1.59
CA ASP A 5 15.47 -3.51 -1.40
C ASP A 5 15.03 -3.04 -2.78
N ILE A 6 14.07 -3.74 -3.37
CA ILE A 6 13.54 -3.38 -4.69
C ILE A 6 12.73 -2.10 -4.48
N TYR A 7 13.39 -0.98 -4.67
CA TYR A 7 12.75 0.32 -4.59
C TYR A 7 11.95 0.60 -5.87
N ILE A 8 10.62 0.57 -5.77
CA ILE A 8 9.73 0.95 -6.86
C ILE A 8 9.59 2.47 -6.88
N LYS A 9 10.25 3.11 -7.82
CA LYS A 9 10.19 4.57 -8.02
C LYS A 9 8.84 5.02 -8.54
N GLY A 10 8.41 6.22 -8.16
CA GLY A 10 7.24 6.89 -8.70
C GLY A 10 6.17 7.17 -7.66
N PHE A 11 5.14 7.83 -8.11
CA PHE A 11 3.95 8.24 -7.35
C PHE A 11 2.73 8.22 -8.27
N ALA A 12 1.53 8.32 -7.72
CA ALA A 12 0.31 8.39 -8.51
C ALA A 12 0.33 9.57 -9.48
N SER A 13 -0.02 9.32 -10.74
CA SER A 13 -0.12 10.34 -11.76
C SER A 13 -1.54 10.45 -12.32
N SER A 14 -1.87 11.60 -12.91
CA SER A 14 -3.14 11.79 -13.60
C SER A 14 -3.33 10.75 -14.71
N GLU A 15 -2.28 10.51 -15.49
CA GLU A 15 -2.29 9.54 -16.60
C GLU A 15 -2.41 8.10 -16.08
N GLY A 16 -1.60 7.74 -15.09
CA GLY A 16 -1.61 6.39 -14.51
C GLY A 16 -2.96 6.06 -13.87
N THR A 17 -3.50 6.94 -13.04
CA THR A 17 -4.79 6.70 -12.37
C THR A 17 -5.96 6.68 -13.35
N LYS A 18 -5.90 7.47 -14.44
CA LYS A 18 -6.86 7.40 -15.53
C LYS A 18 -6.79 6.05 -16.27
N LYS A 19 -5.59 5.57 -16.55
CA LYS A 19 -5.37 4.26 -17.17
C LYS A 19 -5.97 3.15 -16.30
N PHE A 20 -5.73 3.18 -14.98
CA PHE A 20 -6.32 2.22 -14.05
C PHE A 20 -7.84 2.19 -14.14
N ARG A 21 -8.51 3.35 -14.07
CA ARG A 21 -9.95 3.48 -14.23
C ARG A 21 -10.43 2.90 -15.57
N ASP A 22 -9.77 3.23 -16.66
CA ASP A 22 -10.20 2.80 -18.00
C ASP A 22 -10.15 1.27 -18.13
N ILE A 23 -9.16 0.63 -17.53
CA ILE A 23 -9.09 -0.84 -17.44
C ILE A 23 -10.20 -1.38 -16.53
N ALA A 24 -10.42 -0.73 -15.38
CA ALA A 24 -11.49 -1.13 -14.46
C ALA A 24 -12.88 -1.14 -15.14
N ILE A 25 -13.18 -0.09 -15.91
CA ILE A 25 -14.44 0.01 -16.66
C ILE A 25 -14.55 -1.10 -17.69
N LYS A 26 -13.48 -1.40 -18.44
CA LYS A 26 -13.44 -2.53 -19.38
C LYS A 26 -13.68 -3.89 -18.68
N LYS A 27 -13.30 -3.99 -17.41
CA LYS A 27 -13.57 -5.16 -16.55
C LYS A 27 -14.95 -5.12 -15.89
N GLY A 28 -15.84 -4.20 -16.26
CA GLY A 28 -17.22 -4.12 -15.78
C GLY A 28 -17.42 -3.34 -14.49
N LYS A 29 -16.42 -2.57 -14.05
CA LYS A 29 -16.62 -1.67 -12.90
C LYS A 29 -17.44 -0.46 -13.30
N ALA A 30 -18.28 0.05 -12.38
CA ALA A 30 -19.12 1.21 -12.62
C ALA A 30 -18.27 2.48 -12.80
N TYR A 31 -18.60 3.30 -13.80
CA TYR A 31 -17.90 4.57 -14.02
C TYR A 31 -17.94 5.48 -12.78
N LEU A 32 -19.09 5.55 -12.11
CA LEU A 32 -19.29 6.37 -10.90
C LEU A 32 -18.50 5.89 -9.67
N HIS A 33 -17.88 4.71 -9.77
CA HIS A 33 -16.95 4.23 -8.74
C HIS A 33 -15.66 5.04 -8.68
N PHE A 34 -15.32 5.77 -9.73
CA PHE A 34 -14.12 6.59 -9.78
C PHE A 34 -14.48 8.08 -9.73
N LYS A 35 -13.71 8.83 -8.96
CA LYS A 35 -13.86 10.29 -8.78
C LYS A 35 -12.54 10.99 -9.07
N GLU A 36 -12.64 12.17 -9.63
CA GLU A 36 -11.50 13.05 -9.78
C GLU A 36 -11.24 13.80 -8.47
N PHE A 37 -9.99 13.81 -8.06
CA PHE A 37 -9.50 14.60 -6.94
C PHE A 37 -8.10 15.10 -7.27
N ASP A 38 -7.93 16.42 -7.33
CA ASP A 38 -6.65 17.09 -7.60
C ASP A 38 -5.89 16.52 -8.81
N GLY A 39 -6.63 16.30 -9.90
CA GLY A 39 -6.10 15.76 -11.16
C GLY A 39 -5.87 14.24 -11.15
N LEU A 40 -6.11 13.54 -10.06
CA LEU A 40 -6.04 12.08 -9.98
C LEU A 40 -7.42 11.46 -10.10
N ILE A 41 -7.50 10.29 -10.70
CA ILE A 41 -8.74 9.51 -10.80
C ILE A 41 -8.68 8.39 -9.74
N LEU A 42 -9.44 8.55 -8.68
CA LEU A 42 -9.38 7.67 -7.51
C LEU A 42 -10.66 6.85 -7.37
N SER A 43 -10.53 5.60 -6.93
CA SER A 43 -11.67 4.77 -6.58
C SER A 43 -12.39 5.33 -5.34
N SER A 44 -13.71 5.25 -5.32
CA SER A 44 -14.54 5.74 -4.21
C SER A 44 -14.40 4.95 -2.91
N ILE A 45 -13.76 3.79 -2.99
CA ILE A 45 -13.40 2.94 -1.86
C ILE A 45 -11.90 2.71 -1.93
N GLY A 46 -11.23 2.78 -0.78
CA GLY A 46 -9.82 2.44 -0.60
C GLY A 46 -9.63 1.34 0.43
N MET A 47 -8.44 0.80 0.51
CA MET A 47 -8.07 -0.18 1.52
C MET A 47 -7.31 0.50 2.66
N GLY A 48 -7.85 0.43 3.89
CA GLY A 48 -7.13 0.78 5.11
C GLY A 48 -6.36 -0.41 5.66
N THR A 49 -5.26 -0.15 6.37
CA THR A 49 -4.33 -1.20 6.83
C THR A 49 -4.04 -1.13 8.34
N TYR A 50 -4.96 -0.54 9.09
CA TYR A 50 -4.81 -0.36 10.54
C TYR A 50 -4.98 -1.66 11.34
N LEU A 51 -5.95 -2.50 10.97
CA LEU A 51 -6.33 -3.69 11.72
C LEU A 51 -5.34 -4.85 11.53
N GLY A 52 -5.32 -5.74 12.51
CA GLY A 52 -4.52 -6.96 12.54
C GLY A 52 -3.42 -6.92 13.62
N ASP A 53 -2.92 -8.10 13.94
CA ASP A 53 -1.85 -8.32 14.91
C ASP A 53 -0.45 -8.17 14.25
N LEU A 54 0.61 -8.29 15.06
CA LEU A 54 1.99 -8.26 14.58
C LEU A 54 2.44 -9.60 13.98
N SER A 55 1.50 -10.46 13.62
CA SER A 55 1.77 -11.79 13.10
C SER A 55 2.20 -11.77 11.62
N LYS A 56 2.92 -12.82 11.22
CA LYS A 56 3.22 -13.05 9.80
C LYS A 56 2.00 -13.48 8.99
N GLU A 57 0.99 -14.00 9.65
CA GLU A 57 -0.29 -14.37 9.04
C GLU A 57 -1.03 -13.12 8.59
N ASP A 58 -1.19 -12.15 9.49
CA ASP A 58 -1.81 -10.87 9.16
C ASP A 58 -1.01 -10.07 8.11
N ASP A 59 0.32 -10.18 8.11
CA ASP A 59 1.13 -9.60 7.02
C ASP A 59 0.70 -10.17 5.67
N LYS A 60 0.56 -11.50 5.57
CA LYS A 60 0.15 -12.16 4.32
C LYS A 60 -1.30 -11.85 3.95
N ASP A 61 -2.17 -11.74 4.92
CA ASP A 61 -3.58 -11.42 4.66
C ASP A 61 -3.71 -10.01 4.09
N ILE A 62 -3.01 -9.03 4.64
CA ILE A 62 -2.95 -7.68 4.10
C ILE A 62 -2.35 -7.67 2.69
N GLU A 63 -1.23 -8.36 2.49
CA GLU A 63 -0.58 -8.47 1.19
C GLU A 63 -1.51 -9.07 0.12
N ASN A 64 -2.18 -10.17 0.44
CA ASN A 64 -3.10 -10.85 -0.47
C ASN A 64 -4.37 -10.03 -0.72
N ALA A 65 -4.96 -9.45 0.31
CA ALA A 65 -6.14 -8.61 0.17
C ALA A 65 -5.87 -7.41 -0.73
N LEU A 66 -4.72 -6.74 -0.54
CA LEU A 66 -4.31 -5.64 -1.40
C LEU A 66 -4.04 -6.10 -2.84
N TYR A 67 -3.28 -7.18 -2.99
CA TYR A 67 -2.94 -7.73 -4.29
C TYR A 67 -4.20 -8.05 -5.11
N GLU A 68 -5.14 -8.80 -4.55
CA GLU A 68 -6.35 -9.21 -5.27
C GLU A 68 -7.30 -8.02 -5.53
N SER A 69 -7.41 -7.09 -4.59
CA SER A 69 -8.24 -5.89 -4.76
C SER A 69 -7.74 -4.99 -5.91
N VAL A 70 -6.43 -4.79 -6.00
CA VAL A 70 -5.82 -4.00 -7.08
C VAL A 70 -5.82 -4.77 -8.40
N LYS A 71 -5.48 -6.06 -8.40
CA LYS A 71 -5.49 -6.92 -9.59
C LYS A 71 -6.86 -6.99 -10.25
N SER A 72 -7.92 -7.00 -9.46
CA SER A 72 -9.29 -6.93 -9.97
C SER A 72 -9.68 -5.53 -10.46
N HIS A 73 -8.82 -4.53 -10.32
CA HIS A 73 -9.08 -3.11 -10.57
C HIS A 73 -10.27 -2.57 -9.76
N ALA A 74 -10.49 -3.11 -8.56
CA ALA A 74 -11.54 -2.63 -7.68
C ALA A 74 -11.15 -1.34 -6.96
N ILE A 75 -9.88 -1.22 -6.56
CA ILE A 75 -9.37 -0.05 -5.83
C ILE A 75 -8.00 0.37 -6.35
N ASN A 76 -7.72 1.68 -6.29
CA ASN A 76 -6.39 2.26 -6.48
C ASN A 76 -6.00 3.24 -5.37
N VAL A 77 -6.71 3.20 -4.24
CA VAL A 77 -6.43 4.02 -3.05
C VAL A 77 -6.07 3.10 -1.89
N ILE A 78 -4.93 3.38 -1.25
CA ILE A 78 -4.43 2.64 -0.10
C ILE A 78 -4.11 3.63 1.01
N ASP A 79 -4.61 3.38 2.23
CA ASP A 79 -4.35 4.21 3.41
C ASP A 79 -3.58 3.43 4.47
N SER A 80 -2.50 4.04 4.95
CA SER A 80 -1.63 3.49 5.98
C SER A 80 -1.12 4.58 6.93
N ALA A 81 -0.32 4.18 7.88
CA ALA A 81 0.48 5.07 8.73
C ALA A 81 1.71 4.31 9.25
N ILE A 82 2.76 5.06 9.58
CA ILE A 82 4.00 4.46 10.09
C ILE A 82 3.78 3.61 11.34
N ASN A 83 2.85 4.01 12.21
CA ASN A 83 2.56 3.30 13.45
C ASN A 83 1.55 2.15 13.30
N TYR A 84 0.96 1.96 12.12
CA TYR A 84 0.03 0.85 11.90
C TYR A 84 0.78 -0.48 11.98
N ARG A 85 0.35 -1.32 12.93
CA ARG A 85 0.97 -2.60 13.22
C ARG A 85 2.50 -2.47 13.40
N ALA A 86 2.94 -1.40 14.09
CA ALA A 86 4.35 -1.12 14.33
C ALA A 86 5.20 -1.21 13.04
N MET A 87 4.88 -0.41 12.02
CA MET A 87 5.51 -0.34 10.69
C MET A 87 5.20 -1.54 9.77
N LYS A 88 4.64 -2.63 10.25
CA LYS A 88 4.41 -3.84 9.45
C LYS A 88 3.39 -3.61 8.32
N SER A 89 2.42 -2.71 8.53
CA SER A 89 1.44 -2.36 7.48
C SER A 89 2.09 -1.73 6.26
N GLU A 90 2.97 -0.75 6.43
CA GLU A 90 3.70 -0.14 5.30
C GLU A 90 4.59 -1.17 4.59
N LYS A 91 5.25 -2.05 5.35
CA LYS A 91 6.08 -3.13 4.78
C LYS A 91 5.23 -4.12 3.96
N SER A 92 4.06 -4.52 4.45
CA SER A 92 3.13 -5.40 3.72
C SER A 92 2.61 -4.75 2.44
N ILE A 93 2.26 -3.46 2.49
CA ILE A 93 1.88 -2.68 1.30
C ILE A 93 3.03 -2.66 0.29
N GLY A 94 4.24 -2.37 0.74
CA GLY A 94 5.42 -2.34 -0.12
C GLY A 94 5.64 -3.65 -0.87
N ARG A 95 5.56 -4.79 -0.16
CA ARG A 95 5.69 -6.12 -0.77
C ARG A 95 4.59 -6.41 -1.78
N SER A 96 3.35 -6.05 -1.47
CA SER A 96 2.22 -6.25 -2.38
C SER A 96 2.33 -5.39 -3.64
N ILE A 97 2.69 -4.11 -3.52
CA ILE A 97 2.90 -3.22 -4.68
C ILE A 97 4.05 -3.74 -5.54
N THR A 98 5.17 -4.15 -4.93
CA THR A 98 6.30 -4.73 -5.65
C THR A 98 5.86 -5.95 -6.47
N ARG A 99 5.08 -6.84 -5.87
CA ARG A 99 4.54 -8.02 -6.56
C ARG A 99 3.62 -7.63 -7.72
N LEU A 100 2.70 -6.68 -7.51
CA LEU A 100 1.77 -6.20 -8.56
C LEU A 100 2.50 -5.60 -9.77
N VAL A 101 3.56 -4.84 -9.51
CA VAL A 101 4.38 -4.24 -10.58
C VAL A 101 5.21 -5.30 -11.30
N ASN A 102 5.85 -6.21 -10.57
CA ASN A 102 6.65 -7.30 -11.15
C ASN A 102 5.80 -8.28 -11.97
N ASP A 103 4.56 -8.53 -11.54
CA ASP A 103 3.60 -9.36 -12.27
C ASP A 103 3.00 -8.62 -13.50
N GLY A 104 3.36 -7.35 -13.73
CA GLY A 104 2.86 -6.55 -14.84
C GLY A 104 1.37 -6.20 -14.75
N ILE A 105 0.79 -6.27 -13.55
CA ILE A 105 -0.64 -5.97 -13.32
C ILE A 105 -0.89 -4.46 -13.40
N ILE A 106 0.03 -3.67 -12.86
CA ILE A 106 -0.01 -2.21 -12.81
C ILE A 106 1.39 -1.63 -12.96
N SER A 107 1.46 -0.33 -13.25
CA SER A 107 2.63 0.51 -12.98
C SER A 107 2.45 1.29 -11.67
N ARG A 108 3.55 1.75 -11.05
CA ARG A 108 3.50 2.45 -9.75
C ARG A 108 2.62 3.70 -9.76
N ASP A 109 2.53 4.39 -10.87
CA ASP A 109 1.78 5.62 -11.06
C ASP A 109 0.25 5.44 -11.16
N GLU A 110 -0.23 4.19 -11.22
CA GLU A 110 -1.65 3.85 -11.24
C GLU A 110 -2.28 3.84 -9.84
N ILE A 111 -1.46 3.80 -8.77
CA ILE A 111 -1.92 3.63 -7.38
C ILE A 111 -1.57 4.86 -6.54
N PHE A 112 -2.56 5.32 -5.77
CA PHE A 112 -2.42 6.34 -4.74
C PHE A 112 -2.23 5.68 -3.37
N VAL A 113 -1.12 6.01 -2.71
CA VAL A 113 -0.81 5.57 -1.35
C VAL A 113 -0.78 6.79 -0.43
N SER A 114 -1.64 6.78 0.56
CA SER A 114 -1.65 7.74 1.66
C SER A 114 -0.98 7.12 2.88
N THR A 115 -0.05 7.83 3.48
CA THR A 115 0.54 7.45 4.76
C THR A 115 0.65 8.65 5.69
N LYS A 116 0.96 8.42 6.95
CA LYS A 116 0.98 9.46 7.99
C LYS A 116 2.23 9.29 8.83
N ASN A 117 2.79 10.41 9.27
CA ASN A 117 3.79 10.48 10.32
C ASN A 117 3.25 11.31 11.51
N GLY A 118 3.91 11.27 12.63
CA GLY A 118 3.49 12.01 13.84
C GLY A 118 3.54 11.16 15.11
N TYR A 119 3.71 9.86 14.95
CA TYR A 119 4.00 8.95 16.05
C TYR A 119 5.37 8.30 15.85
N ILE A 120 6.15 8.24 16.92
CA ILE A 120 7.32 7.39 16.99
C ILE A 120 6.83 5.99 17.36
N THR A 121 7.21 4.99 16.58
CA THR A 121 6.83 3.60 16.79
C THR A 121 8.08 2.71 16.75
N ASN A 122 8.02 1.56 17.42
CA ASN A 122 9.01 0.50 17.24
C ASN A 122 8.79 -0.22 15.91
N ASP A 123 9.78 -1.01 15.52
CA ASP A 123 9.66 -1.92 14.38
C ASP A 123 9.04 -3.25 14.84
N GLY A 124 7.88 -3.59 14.32
CA GLY A 124 7.13 -4.79 14.67
C GLY A 124 7.80 -6.10 14.25
N ASP A 125 8.86 -6.05 13.42
CA ASP A 125 9.72 -7.21 13.15
C ASP A 125 10.72 -7.44 14.28
N TYR A 126 10.87 -6.47 15.21
CA TYR A 126 11.73 -6.55 16.39
C TYR A 126 10.94 -6.26 17.67
N PRO A 127 9.91 -7.05 17.99
CA PRO A 127 8.96 -6.77 19.08
C PRO A 127 9.58 -6.78 20.48
N MET A 128 10.81 -7.31 20.63
CA MET A 128 11.53 -7.36 21.90
C MET A 128 12.17 -6.03 22.29
N LEU A 129 12.25 -5.08 21.36
CA LEU A 129 12.73 -3.73 21.64
C LEU A 129 11.55 -2.84 22.05
N ASP A 130 11.60 -2.22 23.21
CA ASP A 130 10.67 -1.16 23.51
C ASP A 130 10.97 0.11 22.67
N VAL A 131 10.02 1.04 22.65
CA VAL A 131 10.15 2.24 21.81
C VAL A 131 11.39 3.06 22.16
N TRP A 132 11.75 3.15 23.44
CA TRP A 132 12.91 3.92 23.89
C TRP A 132 14.23 3.26 23.49
N GLU A 133 14.32 1.95 23.65
CA GLU A 133 15.48 1.17 23.22
C GLU A 133 15.66 1.25 21.71
N TYR A 134 14.57 1.18 20.95
CA TYR A 134 14.59 1.34 19.50
C TYR A 134 15.12 2.73 19.10
N ILE A 135 14.60 3.79 19.70
CA ILE A 135 15.04 5.17 19.44
C ILE A 135 16.54 5.33 19.75
N GLN A 136 17.00 4.84 20.89
CA GLN A 136 18.42 4.95 21.30
C GLN A 136 19.38 4.19 20.35
N ARG A 137 18.90 3.18 19.64
CA ARG A 137 19.71 2.43 18.68
C ARG A 137 19.73 3.06 17.29
N MET A 138 18.72 3.83 16.96
CA MET A 138 18.56 4.41 15.61
C MET A 138 19.07 5.84 15.50
N TYR A 139 19.21 6.55 16.61
CA TYR A 139 19.62 7.94 16.72
C TYR A 139 20.70 8.14 17.80
#